data_3d409de6d41b285442b85102e9210cda
#
_entry.id   3d409de6d41b285442b85102e9210cda
#
_cell.length_a   1.000
_cell.length_b   1.000
_cell.length_c   1.000
_cell.angle_alpha   90.00
_cell.angle_beta   90.00
_cell.angle_gamma   90.00
#
_symmetry.space_group_name_H-M   'P 1'
#
loop_
_entity.id
_entity.type
_entity.pdbx_description
1 polymer ?
#
loop_
_entity_poly.entity_id
_entity_poly.type
_entity_poly.pdbx_seq_one_letter_code
_entity_poly.pdbx_strand_id
1 'polypeptide(L)' 'VVRALEALGFFEVRQRGAHKQFRHPDGRGTTVSFHKGQDISPSMLRKIACDIGLPVATLVREAK' A
#
# COMPACT_ATOMS: atom_id res chain seq x y z
N VAL A 1 1.81 -6.08 -1.79
CA VAL A 1 1.74 -4.64 -1.51
C VAL A 1 1.91 -4.34 -0.04
N VAL A 2 1.29 -5.15 0.83
CA VAL A 2 1.46 -4.95 2.28
C VAL A 2 2.93 -5.09 2.67
N ARG A 3 3.60 -6.12 2.17
CA ARG A 3 5.03 -6.31 2.42
C ARG A 3 5.86 -5.14 1.93
N ALA A 4 5.51 -4.62 0.75
CA ALA A 4 6.22 -3.47 0.20
C ALA A 4 6.06 -2.25 1.09
N LEU A 5 4.85 -1.99 1.55
CA LEU A 5 4.59 -0.85 2.44
C LEU A 5 5.34 -1.01 3.77
N GLU A 6 5.34 -2.20 4.34
CA GLU A 6 6.07 -2.47 5.57
C GLU A 6 7.57 -2.28 5.39
N ALA A 7 8.11 -2.77 4.26
CA ALA A 7 9.53 -2.62 3.95
C ALA A 7 9.93 -1.15 3.78
N LEU A 8 8.98 -0.32 3.34
CA LEU A 8 9.19 1.12 3.15
C LEU A 8 8.95 1.94 4.43
N GLY A 9 8.62 1.27 5.52
CA GLY A 9 8.44 1.94 6.80
C GLY A 9 7.00 2.29 7.14
N PHE A 10 6.04 1.85 6.34
CA PHE A 10 4.62 2.07 6.62
C PHE A 10 4.12 1.00 7.59
N PHE A 11 3.13 1.36 8.39
CA PHE A 11 2.51 0.43 9.33
C PHE A 11 1.00 0.56 9.28
N GLU A 12 0.32 -0.54 9.53
CA GLU A 12 -1.14 -0.57 9.55
C GLU A 12 -1.64 0.11 10.80
N VAL A 13 -2.50 1.13 10.62
CA VAL A 13 -3.06 1.88 11.75
C VAL A 13 -4.54 1.57 11.97
N ARG A 14 -5.22 1.04 10.95
CA ARG A 14 -6.65 0.75 11.05
C ARG A 14 -7.05 -0.24 9.95
N GLN A 15 -8.01 -1.10 10.28
CA GLN A 15 -8.63 -1.98 9.30
C GLN A 15 -10.15 -1.86 9.42
N ARG A 16 -10.80 -1.73 8.28
CA ARG A 16 -12.24 -1.65 8.22
C ARG A 16 -12.72 -2.52 7.07
N GLY A 17 -13.26 -3.72 7.40
CA GLY A 17 -13.61 -4.69 6.38
C GLY A 17 -12.41 -5.07 5.55
N ALA A 18 -12.52 -4.90 4.23
CA ALA A 18 -11.44 -5.20 3.29
C ALA A 18 -10.47 -4.04 3.11
N HIS A 19 -10.64 -2.93 3.84
CA HIS A 19 -9.79 -1.75 3.69
C HIS A 19 -8.83 -1.65 4.85
N LYS A 20 -7.53 -1.58 4.55
CA LYS A 20 -6.48 -1.38 5.55
C LYS A 20 -5.83 -0.02 5.32
N GLN A 21 -5.70 0.76 6.37
CA GLN A 21 -5.03 2.05 6.32
C GLN A 21 -3.61 1.94 6.84
N PHE A 22 -2.67 2.44 6.05
CA PHE A 22 -1.25 2.44 6.40
C PHE A 22 -0.76 3.87 6.54
N ARG A 23 0.17 4.08 7.46
CA ARG A 23 0.80 5.38 7.67
C ARG A 23 2.30 5.23 7.83
N HIS A 24 2.99 6.31 7.49
CA HIS A 24 4.43 6.43 7.68
C HIS A 24 4.70 7.50 8.73
N PRO A 25 5.76 7.36 9.54
CA PRO A 25 6.10 8.37 10.55
C PRO A 25 6.30 9.78 10.01
N ASP A 26 6.61 9.91 8.71
CA ASP A 26 6.78 11.22 8.08
C ASP A 26 5.46 11.90 7.69
N GLY A 27 4.32 11.25 7.96
CA GLY A 27 2.99 11.83 7.67
C GLY A 27 2.33 11.29 6.42
N ARG A 28 3.03 10.50 5.60
CA ARG A 28 2.42 9.89 4.42
C ARG A 28 1.45 8.77 4.83
N GLY A 29 0.44 8.54 4.02
CA GLY A 29 -0.51 7.48 4.29
C GLY A 29 -1.22 7.02 3.04
N THR A 30 -1.73 5.79 3.08
CA THR A 30 -2.51 5.24 1.98
C THR A 30 -3.50 4.22 2.51
N THR A 31 -4.52 3.93 1.69
CA THR A 31 -5.51 2.90 1.99
C THR A 31 -5.41 1.81 0.94
N VAL A 32 -5.32 0.57 1.39
CA VAL A 32 -5.26 -0.60 0.50
C VAL A 32 -6.53 -1.41 0.66
N SER A 33 -7.23 -1.64 -0.45
CA SER A 33 -8.42 -2.48 -0.48
C SER A 33 -8.03 -3.89 -0.84
N PHE A 34 -8.44 -4.86 -0.02
CA PHE A 34 -8.18 -6.27 -0.26
C PHE A 34 -9.47 -6.98 -0.65
N HIS A 35 -9.42 -7.73 -1.74
CA HIS A 35 -10.51 -8.61 -2.14
C HIS A 35 -9.99 -10.03 -2.11
N LYS A 36 -10.69 -10.89 -1.39
CA LYS A 36 -10.28 -12.27 -1.22
C LYS A 36 -10.05 -12.95 -2.56
N GLY A 37 -8.86 -13.52 -2.73
CA GLY A 37 -8.51 -14.25 -3.94
C GLY A 37 -8.21 -13.40 -5.16
N GLN A 38 -8.07 -12.09 -5.00
CA GLN A 38 -7.77 -11.19 -6.11
C GLN A 38 -6.51 -10.38 -5.85
N ASP A 39 -5.75 -10.19 -6.93
CA ASP A 39 -4.58 -9.31 -6.88
C ASP A 39 -5.00 -7.86 -6.92
N ILE A 40 -4.12 -6.99 -6.44
CA ILE A 40 -4.35 -5.55 -6.51
C ILE A 40 -4.25 -5.11 -7.97
N SER A 41 -5.24 -4.34 -8.43
CA SER A 41 -5.28 -3.87 -9.80
C SER A 41 -4.16 -2.85 -10.08
N PRO A 42 -3.76 -2.69 -11.34
CA PRO A 42 -2.77 -1.66 -11.71
C PRO A 42 -3.21 -0.24 -11.32
N SER A 43 -4.51 0.03 -11.39
CA SER A 43 -5.04 1.33 -10.97
C SER A 43 -4.81 1.59 -9.49
N MET A 44 -5.04 0.56 -8.68
CA MET A 44 -4.82 0.64 -7.22
C MET A 44 -3.35 0.83 -6.91
N LEU A 45 -2.47 0.10 -7.60
CA LEU A 45 -1.03 0.25 -7.43
C LEU A 45 -0.57 1.68 -7.72
N ARG A 46 -1.09 2.27 -8.79
CA ARG A 46 -0.76 3.66 -9.14
C ARG A 46 -1.25 4.64 -8.09
N LYS A 47 -2.44 4.42 -7.57
CA LYS A 47 -2.99 5.27 -6.53
C LYS A 47 -2.14 5.18 -5.25
N ILE A 48 -1.77 3.98 -4.85
CA ILE A 48 -0.92 3.77 -3.67
C ILE A 48 0.42 4.45 -3.88
N ALA A 49 1.04 4.25 -5.04
CA ALA A 49 2.32 4.87 -5.36
C ALA A 49 2.25 6.39 -5.28
N CYS A 50 1.17 6.98 -5.79
CA CYS A 50 0.96 8.41 -5.71
C CYS A 50 0.82 8.86 -4.25
N ASP A 51 0.05 8.13 -3.46
CA ASP A 51 -0.18 8.48 -2.05
C ASP A 51 1.10 8.45 -1.24
N ILE A 52 1.99 7.51 -1.53
CA ILE A 52 3.25 7.37 -0.78
C ILE A 52 4.41 8.14 -1.43
N GLY A 53 4.17 8.75 -2.58
CA GLY A 53 5.18 9.56 -3.26
C GLY A 53 6.31 8.78 -3.89
N LEU A 54 6.07 7.53 -4.29
CA LEU A 54 7.07 6.65 -4.89
C LEU A 54 6.57 6.07 -6.21
N PRO A 55 7.48 5.67 -7.13
CA PRO A 55 7.08 5.02 -8.37
C PRO A 55 6.46 3.66 -8.12
N VAL A 56 5.54 3.24 -9.01
CA VAL A 56 4.94 1.90 -8.97
C VAL A 56 6.02 0.82 -8.99
N ALA A 57 7.09 1.05 -9.75
CA ALA A 57 8.20 0.08 -9.84
C ALA A 57 8.81 -0.23 -8.48
N THR A 58 8.87 0.75 -7.59
CA THR A 58 9.36 0.55 -6.23
C THR A 58 8.45 -0.39 -5.44
N LEU A 59 7.14 -0.21 -5.56
CA LEU A 59 6.18 -1.09 -4.90
C LEU A 59 6.30 -2.53 -5.38
N VAL A 60 6.42 -2.72 -6.68
CA VAL A 60 6.54 -4.06 -7.27
C VAL A 60 7.85 -4.72 -6.83
N ARG A 61 8.93 -3.96 -6.78
CA ARG A 61 10.25 -4.48 -6.38
C ARG A 61 10.23 -4.93 -4.92
N GLU A 62 9.66 -4.13 -4.04
CA GLU A 62 9.63 -4.44 -2.61
C GLU A 62 8.63 -5.54 -2.28
N ALA A 63 7.67 -5.80 -3.14
CA ALA A 63 6.68 -6.85 -2.93
C ALA A 63 7.20 -8.26 -3.18
N LYS A 64 8.38 -8.40 -3.74
CA LYS A 64 8.96 -9.71 -4.06
C LYS A 64 9.70 -10.31 -2.87
#